data_e28ca68fa54c93cec96f0fa22bde8958
#
_entry.id   e28ca68fa54c93cec96f0fa22bde8958
#
_cell.length_a   1.000
_cell.length_b   1.000
_cell.length_c   1.000
_cell.angle_alpha   90.00
_cell.angle_beta   90.00
_cell.angle_gamma   90.00
#
_symmetry.space_group_name_H-M   'P 1'
#
loop_
_entity.id
_entity.type
_entity.pdbx_description
1 polymer ?
#
loop_
_entity_poly.entity_id
_entity_poly.type
_entity_poly.pdbx_seq_one_letter_code
_entity_poly.pdbx_strand_id
1 'polypeptide(L)'
;MKLTVAELFAGVGGFRVGLNKIKEIDINGRAIEDNVWDFVWANQFEPSTKTQHAFNCYVTRFGNKSCSNTDINKVNKVDIPDHSLLVGGFPCQDYSVARSLSSEKGIEGKKVYYFGI
;
A
#
# COMPACT_ATOMS: atom_id res chain seq x y z
N MET A 1 -3.52 23.65 -7.13
CA MET A 1 -2.50 22.57 -7.07
C MET A 1 -3.14 21.28 -6.60
N LYS A 2 -2.90 20.22 -7.33
CA LYS A 2 -3.47 18.94 -6.96
C LYS A 2 -2.59 18.24 -5.94
N LEU A 3 -3.18 17.70 -4.88
CA LEU A 3 -2.46 16.96 -3.86
C LEU A 3 -2.40 15.50 -4.28
N THR A 4 -1.21 15.02 -4.62
CA THR A 4 -1.01 13.67 -5.13
C THR A 4 -0.30 12.80 -4.11
N VAL A 5 -0.67 11.52 -4.08
CA VAL A 5 -0.16 10.55 -3.09
C VAL A 5 0.33 9.30 -3.79
N ALA A 6 1.48 8.80 -3.36
CA ALA A 6 1.92 7.45 -3.65
C ALA A 6 1.88 6.64 -2.34
N GLU A 7 1.34 5.43 -2.42
CA GLU A 7 1.11 4.59 -1.25
C GLU A 7 1.89 3.29 -1.36
N LEU A 8 2.80 3.06 -0.41
CA LEU A 8 3.58 1.82 -0.34
C LEU A 8 2.96 0.89 0.70
N PHE A 9 3.00 -0.39 0.44
CA PHE A 9 2.44 -1.39 1.34
C PHE A 9 0.99 -1.05 1.65
N ALA A 10 0.23 -0.82 0.59
CA ALA A 10 -1.09 -0.21 0.71
C ALA A 10 -2.09 -1.05 1.49
N GLY A 11 -1.90 -2.38 1.54
CA GLY A 11 -2.85 -3.26 2.17
C GLY A 11 -4.21 -3.14 1.50
N VAL A 12 -5.23 -2.89 2.29
CA VAL A 12 -6.59 -2.67 1.79
C VAL A 12 -6.91 -1.19 1.59
N GLY A 13 -5.92 -0.33 1.70
CA GLY A 13 -6.10 1.10 1.44
C GLY A 13 -6.37 1.94 2.68
N GLY A 14 -5.78 1.58 3.82
CA GLY A 14 -6.02 2.31 5.07
C GLY A 14 -5.67 3.78 5.01
N PHE A 15 -4.54 4.12 4.41
CA PHE A 15 -4.16 5.54 4.26
C PHE A 15 -5.14 6.29 3.36
N ARG A 16 -5.57 5.64 2.28
CA ARG A 16 -6.52 6.26 1.36
C ARG A 16 -7.85 6.52 2.03
N VAL A 17 -8.33 5.57 2.80
CA VAL A 17 -9.55 5.74 3.59
C VAL A 17 -9.39 6.88 4.59
N GLY A 18 -8.25 6.94 5.27
CA GLY A 18 -7.99 7.98 6.26
C GLY A 18 -7.88 9.36 5.66
N LEU A 19 -7.20 9.49 4.52
CA LEU A 19 -6.99 10.78 3.89
C LEU A 19 -8.22 11.27 3.13
N ASN A 20 -8.91 10.38 2.43
CA ASN A 20 -10.00 10.79 1.55
C ASN A 20 -11.38 10.55 2.13
N LYS A 21 -11.50 9.72 3.14
CA LYS A 21 -12.79 9.30 3.70
C LYS A 21 -13.64 8.63 2.63
N ILE A 22 -14.53 7.79 3.04
CA ILE A 22 -15.41 7.06 2.14
C ILE A 22 -16.83 7.49 2.43
N LYS A 23 -17.51 8.06 1.45
CA LYS A 23 -18.91 8.45 1.59
C LYS A 23 -19.81 7.23 1.62
N GLU A 24 -19.58 6.31 0.69
CA GLU A 24 -20.38 5.10 0.60
C GLU A 24 -19.65 4.10 -0.30
N ILE A 25 -20.13 2.88 -0.31
CA ILE A 25 -19.65 1.83 -1.21
C ILE A 25 -20.81 1.47 -2.13
N ASP A 26 -20.58 1.53 -3.44
CA ASP A 26 -21.63 1.29 -4.39
C ASP A 26 -21.94 -0.21 -4.53
N ILE A 27 -22.92 -0.52 -5.36
CA ILE A 27 -23.39 -1.88 -5.54
C ILE A 27 -22.32 -2.83 -6.08
N ASN A 28 -21.31 -2.28 -6.74
CA ASN A 28 -20.20 -3.07 -7.29
C ASN A 28 -19.02 -3.19 -6.31
N GLY A 29 -19.16 -2.67 -5.10
CA GLY A 29 -18.10 -2.70 -4.11
C GLY A 29 -17.09 -1.58 -4.25
N ARG A 30 -17.32 -0.62 -5.14
CA ARG A 30 -16.43 0.50 -5.36
C ARG A 30 -16.69 1.60 -4.33
N ALA A 31 -15.61 2.10 -3.74
CA ALA A 31 -15.71 3.19 -2.77
C ALA A 31 -15.92 4.51 -3.48
N ILE A 32 -16.82 5.31 -2.93
CA ILE A 32 -17.02 6.69 -3.37
C ILE A 32 -16.33 7.57 -2.35
N GLU A 33 -15.25 8.19 -2.78
CA GLU A 33 -14.38 8.96 -1.90
C GLU A 33 -14.85 10.40 -1.78
N ASP A 34 -14.77 10.93 -0.57
CA ASP A 34 -14.94 12.36 -0.31
C ASP A 34 -13.54 12.97 -0.37
N ASN A 35 -13.00 13.07 -1.58
CA ASN A 35 -11.58 13.20 -1.76
C ASN A 35 -11.07 14.62 -1.85
N VAL A 36 -9.90 14.81 -1.27
CA VAL A 36 -9.02 15.95 -1.47
C VAL A 36 -7.74 15.50 -2.15
N TRP A 37 -7.33 14.26 -1.89
CA TRP A 37 -6.06 13.71 -2.37
C TRP A 37 -6.26 12.80 -3.56
N ASP A 38 -5.35 12.91 -4.53
CA ASP A 38 -5.36 12.04 -5.70
C ASP A 38 -4.29 10.95 -5.51
N PHE A 39 -4.72 9.72 -5.34
CA PHE A 39 -3.81 8.59 -5.19
C PHE A 39 -3.35 8.13 -6.56
N VAL A 40 -2.23 8.67 -6.99
CA VAL A 40 -1.72 8.46 -8.35
C VAL A 40 -1.01 7.12 -8.50
N TRP A 41 -0.58 6.50 -7.40
CA TRP A 41 0.07 5.20 -7.42
C TRP A 41 -0.03 4.54 -6.06
N ALA A 42 -0.23 3.24 -6.07
CA ALA A 42 -0.19 2.41 -4.88
C ALA A 42 0.43 1.08 -5.22
N ASN A 43 1.04 0.43 -4.24
CA ASN A 43 1.60 -0.90 -4.43
C ASN A 43 1.28 -1.79 -3.24
N GLN A 44 0.85 -3.00 -3.54
CA GLN A 44 0.58 -4.01 -2.52
C GLN A 44 0.93 -5.38 -3.06
N PHE A 45 1.82 -6.07 -2.37
CA PHE A 45 2.25 -7.41 -2.74
C PHE A 45 2.57 -8.23 -1.49
N GLU A 46 2.02 -9.44 -1.43
CA GLU A 46 2.27 -10.38 -0.34
C GLU A 46 3.13 -11.52 -0.88
N PRO A 47 4.43 -11.55 -0.55
CA PRO A 47 5.31 -12.56 -1.12
C PRO A 47 5.04 -13.98 -0.60
N SER A 48 4.37 -14.10 0.54
CA SER A 48 4.14 -15.40 1.17
C SER A 48 2.89 -16.12 0.69
N THR A 49 2.08 -15.51 -0.16
CA THR A 49 0.83 -16.12 -0.62
C THR A 49 0.71 -16.08 -2.13
N LYS A 50 -0.03 -17.07 -2.68
CA LYS A 50 -0.35 -17.05 -4.10
C LYS A 50 -1.50 -16.10 -4.38
N THR A 51 -2.51 -16.10 -3.51
CA THR A 51 -3.66 -15.22 -3.67
C THR A 51 -3.36 -13.90 -2.98
N GLN A 52 -3.44 -12.83 -3.73
CA GLN A 52 -3.14 -11.49 -3.24
C GLN A 52 -4.41 -10.83 -2.69
N HIS A 53 -4.83 -11.26 -1.51
CA HIS A 53 -6.12 -10.86 -0.94
C HIS A 53 -6.22 -9.36 -0.72
N ALA A 54 -5.20 -8.75 -0.13
CA ALA A 54 -5.23 -7.32 0.15
C ALA A 54 -5.26 -6.51 -1.13
N PHE A 55 -4.43 -6.87 -2.10
CA PHE A 55 -4.44 -6.23 -3.41
C PHE A 55 -5.81 -6.36 -4.06
N ASN A 56 -6.40 -7.54 -4.04
CA ASN A 56 -7.71 -7.78 -4.63
C ASN A 56 -8.79 -6.91 -3.97
N CYS A 57 -8.72 -6.77 -2.66
CA CYS A 57 -9.64 -5.90 -1.93
C CYS A 57 -9.44 -4.43 -2.33
N TYR A 58 -8.20 -4.00 -2.41
CA TYR A 58 -7.89 -2.62 -2.81
C TYR A 58 -8.47 -2.30 -4.18
N VAL A 59 -8.26 -3.18 -5.17
CA VAL A 59 -8.74 -2.89 -6.52
C VAL A 59 -10.26 -2.98 -6.64
N THR A 60 -10.91 -3.78 -5.79
CA THR A 60 -12.36 -3.80 -5.74
C THR A 60 -12.91 -2.46 -5.27
N ARG A 61 -12.27 -1.86 -4.27
CA ARG A 61 -12.70 -0.58 -3.70
C ARG A 61 -12.32 0.61 -4.56
N PHE A 62 -11.11 0.61 -5.10
CA PHE A 62 -10.51 1.82 -5.71
C PHE A 62 -10.14 1.65 -7.18
N GLY A 63 -10.31 0.47 -7.74
CA GLY A 63 -9.93 0.18 -9.10
C GLY A 63 -8.47 -0.21 -9.24
N ASN A 64 -8.12 -0.79 -10.37
CA ASN A 64 -6.77 -1.30 -10.60
C ASN A 64 -5.89 -0.36 -11.43
N LYS A 65 -6.40 0.80 -11.78
CA LYS A 65 -5.73 1.71 -12.70
C LYS A 65 -4.39 2.18 -12.19
N SER A 66 -4.29 2.44 -10.91
CA SER A 66 -3.07 2.97 -10.30
C SER A 66 -2.51 2.10 -9.19
N CYS A 67 -2.98 0.87 -9.06
CA CYS A 67 -2.50 -0.04 -8.02
C CYS A 67 -1.65 -1.15 -8.64
N SER A 68 -0.40 -1.25 -8.17
CA SER A 68 0.56 -2.24 -8.61
C SER A 68 0.60 -3.42 -7.64
N ASN A 69 0.77 -4.62 -8.18
CA ASN A 69 0.94 -5.85 -7.39
C ASN A 69 2.30 -6.46 -7.69
N THR A 70 3.34 -5.72 -7.37
CA THR A 70 4.71 -6.12 -7.66
C THR A 70 5.53 -6.01 -6.38
N ASP A 71 6.46 -6.96 -6.17
CA ASP A 71 7.43 -6.85 -5.08
C ASP A 71 8.12 -5.49 -5.21
N ILE A 72 8.12 -4.72 -4.13
CA ILE A 72 8.66 -3.35 -4.15
C ILE A 72 10.14 -3.31 -4.58
N ASN A 73 10.88 -4.38 -4.31
CA ASN A 73 12.26 -4.50 -4.77
C ASN A 73 12.40 -4.53 -6.28
N LYS A 74 11.34 -4.96 -6.97
CA LYS A 74 11.34 -5.11 -8.41
C LYS A 74 10.69 -3.94 -9.13
N VAL A 75 10.14 -3.00 -8.38
CA VAL A 75 9.53 -1.81 -8.96
C VAL A 75 10.63 -0.86 -9.39
N ASN A 76 10.55 -0.42 -10.63
CA ASN A 76 11.46 0.59 -11.12
C ASN A 76 10.95 1.96 -10.67
N LYS A 77 11.78 2.69 -9.93
CA LYS A 77 11.37 3.96 -9.34
C LYS A 77 10.92 4.99 -10.37
N VAL A 78 11.45 4.91 -11.58
CA VAL A 78 11.04 5.85 -12.65
C VAL A 78 9.61 5.61 -13.12
N ASP A 79 9.05 4.43 -12.83
CA ASP A 79 7.67 4.11 -13.18
C ASP A 79 6.67 4.65 -12.16
N ILE A 80 7.14 5.12 -11.03
CA ILE A 80 6.27 5.71 -10.02
C ILE A 80 6.01 7.16 -10.39
N PRO A 81 4.74 7.58 -10.57
CA PRO A 81 4.44 8.96 -10.94
C PRO A 81 4.92 9.96 -9.89
N ASP A 82 5.16 11.18 -10.31
CA ASP A 82 5.45 12.26 -9.37
C ASP A 82 4.30 12.42 -8.39
N HIS A 83 4.65 12.68 -7.14
CA HIS A 83 3.66 12.82 -6.08
C HIS A 83 4.16 13.79 -5.03
N SER A 84 3.22 14.41 -4.32
CA SER A 84 3.55 15.36 -3.28
C SER A 84 3.63 14.73 -1.90
N LEU A 85 3.04 13.54 -1.71
CA LEU A 85 3.05 12.83 -0.44
C LEU A 85 3.30 11.35 -0.67
N LEU A 86 4.22 10.80 0.09
CA LEU A 86 4.48 9.35 0.11
C LEU A 86 4.03 8.81 1.46
N VAL A 87 3.15 7.83 1.43
CA VAL A 87 2.68 7.16 2.65
C VAL A 87 2.95 5.66 2.56
N GLY A 88 3.08 5.02 3.71
CA GLY A 88 3.29 3.58 3.73
C GLY A 88 3.45 3.07 5.14
N GLY A 89 3.06 1.80 5.33
CA GLY A 89 3.22 1.11 6.59
C GLY A 89 4.28 0.02 6.49
N PHE A 90 4.88 -0.35 7.61
CA PHE A 90 5.79 -1.48 7.63
C PHE A 90 4.99 -2.79 7.61
N PRO A 91 5.52 -3.84 6.96
CA PRO A 91 4.92 -5.16 7.08
C PRO A 91 4.98 -5.63 8.54
N CYS A 92 3.84 -5.71 9.19
CA CYS A 92 3.77 -5.98 10.63
C CYS A 92 4.44 -7.29 11.03
N GLN A 93 4.40 -8.28 10.18
CA GLN A 93 4.99 -9.58 10.49
C GLN A 93 6.50 -9.53 10.69
N ASP A 94 7.17 -8.52 10.16
CA ASP A 94 8.61 -8.37 10.33
C ASP A 94 8.97 -7.66 11.62
N TYR A 95 7.99 -7.14 12.33
CA TYR A 95 8.18 -6.31 13.51
C TYR A 95 7.45 -6.83 14.74
N SER A 96 6.85 -8.03 14.66
CA SER A 96 6.20 -8.59 15.83
C SER A 96 7.24 -8.90 16.91
N VAL A 97 6.87 -8.69 18.16
CA VAL A 97 7.77 -8.93 19.30
C VAL A 97 8.25 -10.37 19.34
N ALA A 98 7.34 -11.29 19.14
CA ALA A 98 7.70 -12.71 19.17
C ALA A 98 8.72 -13.05 18.10
N ARG A 99 8.54 -12.51 16.92
CA ARG A 99 9.46 -12.74 15.82
C ARG A 99 10.83 -12.13 16.10
N SER A 100 10.85 -10.92 16.61
CA SER A 100 12.10 -10.24 16.93
C SER A 100 12.92 -11.00 17.95
N LEU A 101 12.24 -11.60 18.92
CA LEU A 101 12.93 -12.34 19.98
C LEU A 101 13.40 -13.72 19.55
N SER A 102 12.70 -14.35 18.62
CA SER A 102 12.96 -15.75 18.28
C SER A 102 14.00 -15.95 17.21
N SER A 103 13.97 -15.22 16.13
CA SER A 103 14.84 -15.51 15.00
C SER A 103 15.22 -14.30 14.17
N GLU A 104 14.30 -13.42 13.98
CA GLU A 104 14.55 -12.26 13.18
C GLU A 104 15.04 -11.13 14.05
N LYS A 105 15.67 -10.21 13.44
CA LYS A 105 16.25 -9.08 14.14
C LYS A 105 15.36 -7.85 14.06
N GLY A 106 14.08 -8.05 13.90
CA GLY A 106 13.14 -6.97 13.82
C GLY A 106 13.50 -5.99 12.71
N ILE A 107 13.92 -4.80 13.11
CA ILE A 107 14.26 -3.77 12.13
C ILE A 107 15.41 -4.17 11.20
N GLU A 108 16.20 -5.14 11.59
CA GLU A 108 17.25 -5.67 10.74
C GLU A 108 16.75 -6.79 9.82
N GLY A 109 15.48 -7.11 9.92
CA GLY A 109 14.87 -8.09 9.04
C GLY A 109 14.95 -7.67 7.58
N LYS A 110 14.94 -8.66 6.72
CA LYS A 110 15.25 -8.42 5.30
C LYS A 110 14.29 -7.52 4.55
N LYS A 111 13.12 -7.22 5.08
CA LYS A 111 12.16 -6.33 4.41
C LYS A 111 12.29 -4.88 4.80
N VAL A 112 13.09 -4.59 5.81
CA VAL A 112 13.19 -3.23 6.34
C VAL A 112 13.91 -2.30 5.38
N TYR A 113 14.90 -2.80 4.68
CA TYR A 113 15.69 -1.96 3.78
C TYR A 113 14.90 -1.36 2.62
N TYR A 114 13.70 -1.86 2.36
CA TYR A 114 12.83 -1.27 1.33
C TYR A 114 12.52 0.19 1.61
N PHE A 115 12.54 0.55 2.86
CA PHE A 115 12.19 1.90 3.28
C PHE A 115 13.35 2.87 3.12
N GLY A 116 14.51 2.41 2.73
CA GLY A 116 15.63 3.27 2.42
C GLY A 116 15.44 4.10 1.17
N ILE A 117 14.32 3.95 0.55
CA ILE A 117 13.99 4.76 -0.61
C ILE A 117 13.44 6.12 -0.17
#